data_b4bf020ad24db06ed580fc97d4a2ead8
#
_entry.id   b4bf020ad24db06ed580fc97d4a2ead8
#
_cell.length_a   1.000
_cell.length_b   1.000
_cell.length_c   1.000
_cell.angle_alpha   90.00
_cell.angle_beta   90.00
_cell.angle_gamma   90.00
#
_symmetry.space_group_name_H-M   'P 1'
#
loop_
_entity.id
_entity.type
_entity.pdbx_description
1 polymer ?
#
loop_
_entity_poly.entity_id
_entity_poly.type
_entity_poly.pdbx_seq_one_letter_code
_entity_poly.pdbx_strand_id
1 'polypeptide(L)'
;MCCTQKIYATSIEAFYILEDLKEEDLKTLENLENYPRPKITHNQTILCYMEGVEPPVEEPFENLGSCPFLTDENLCKIYPKRPLMCRIMVSTEPCQKGSAQIPPFLFQIGTISMQLVENIDIGGVYGSLFDLLKFLNLYKKGLADEVPQTLLNNIDVDELPILPEEDELRRWVGALYRTPVNKDNLTFRELLNELRERFKNYETLDFLKEIF
;
A
#
# COMPACT_ATOMS: atom_id res chain seq x y z
N MET A 1 16.73 7.62 8.76
CA MET A 1 15.89 6.51 9.27
C MET A 1 14.62 6.49 8.45
N CYS A 2 14.20 5.35 7.87
CA CYS A 2 13.01 5.28 7.00
C CYS A 2 11.69 5.14 7.79
N CYS A 3 11.78 4.84 9.10
CA CYS A 3 10.60 4.67 9.96
C CYS A 3 10.05 6.02 10.40
N THR A 4 9.31 6.67 9.53
CA THR A 4 8.61 7.93 9.77
C THR A 4 7.11 7.72 9.71
N GLN A 5 6.33 8.75 9.98
CA GLN A 5 4.87 8.72 9.90
C GLN A 5 4.33 8.81 8.44
N LYS A 6 5.20 8.96 7.42
CA LYS A 6 4.79 8.93 6.01
C LYS A 6 4.76 7.49 5.50
N ILE A 7 3.67 6.78 5.77
CA ILE A 7 3.43 5.41 5.32
C ILE A 7 2.05 5.34 4.72
N TYR A 8 1.98 5.01 3.43
CA TYR A 8 0.74 4.77 2.71
C TYR A 8 0.56 3.28 2.47
N ALA A 9 -0.67 2.83 2.43
CA ALA A 9 -1.02 1.42 2.25
C ALA A 9 -2.41 1.28 1.62
N THR A 10 -2.75 0.06 1.26
CA THR A 10 -4.09 -0.35 0.85
C THR A 10 -4.86 -0.94 2.02
N SER A 11 -6.18 -1.08 1.89
CA SER A 11 -7.01 -1.66 2.95
C SER A 11 -6.64 -3.11 3.26
N ILE A 12 -6.29 -3.93 2.26
CA ILE A 12 -5.86 -5.32 2.48
C ILE A 12 -4.56 -5.41 3.29
N GLU A 13 -3.60 -4.52 3.05
CA GLU A 13 -2.36 -4.46 3.83
C GLU A 13 -2.63 -4.05 5.28
N ALA A 14 -3.45 -3.02 5.47
CA ALA A 14 -3.82 -2.55 6.79
C ALA A 14 -4.62 -3.59 7.57
N PHE A 15 -5.54 -4.32 6.92
CA PHE A 15 -6.27 -5.41 7.55
C PHE A 15 -5.34 -6.53 8.01
N TYR A 16 -4.40 -6.94 7.15
CA TYR A 16 -3.41 -7.97 7.49
C TYR A 16 -2.54 -7.58 8.70
N ILE A 17 -2.24 -6.28 8.87
CA ILE A 17 -1.54 -5.75 10.04
C ILE A 17 -2.46 -5.76 11.27
N LEU A 18 -3.73 -5.33 11.09
CA LEU A 18 -4.71 -5.19 12.17
C LEU A 18 -4.97 -6.49 12.92
N GLU A 19 -4.85 -7.64 12.24
CA GLU A 19 -5.04 -8.96 12.88
C GLU A 19 -4.11 -9.22 14.07
N ASP A 20 -2.88 -8.68 14.04
CA ASP A 20 -1.86 -8.91 15.08
C ASP A 20 -1.73 -7.71 16.04
N LEU A 21 -2.42 -6.59 15.79
CA LEU A 21 -2.35 -5.44 16.66
C LEU A 21 -3.14 -5.65 17.96
N LYS A 22 -2.53 -5.24 19.05
CA LYS A 22 -3.16 -5.22 20.37
C LYS A 22 -3.91 -3.92 20.59
N GLU A 23 -4.83 -3.93 21.53
CA GLU A 23 -5.60 -2.72 21.93
C GLU A 23 -4.69 -1.56 22.35
N GLU A 24 -3.55 -1.83 22.97
CA GLU A 24 -2.56 -0.81 23.36
C GLU A 24 -1.93 -0.11 22.14
N ASP A 25 -1.67 -0.85 21.06
CA ASP A 25 -1.14 -0.30 19.81
C ASP A 25 -2.17 0.61 19.15
N LEU A 26 -3.44 0.19 19.13
CA LEU A 26 -4.54 0.95 18.55
C LEU A 26 -4.79 2.25 19.33
N LYS A 27 -4.73 2.23 20.66
CA LYS A 27 -4.82 3.44 21.48
C LYS A 27 -3.71 4.45 21.19
N THR A 28 -2.50 3.96 20.89
CA THR A 28 -1.39 4.84 20.48
C THR A 28 -1.71 5.56 19.17
N LEU A 29 -2.37 4.86 18.22
CA LEU A 29 -2.80 5.45 16.96
C LEU A 29 -3.92 6.49 17.14
N GLU A 30 -4.84 6.31 18.09
CA GLU A 30 -5.95 7.24 18.34
C GLU A 30 -5.42 8.65 18.66
N ASN A 31 -4.30 8.74 19.38
CA ASN A 31 -3.69 10.01 19.76
C ASN A 31 -2.77 10.60 18.67
N LEU A 32 -2.60 9.89 17.54
CA LEU A 32 -1.74 10.35 16.46
C LEU A 32 -2.51 11.36 15.60
N GLU A 33 -1.99 12.58 15.54
CA GLU A 33 -2.51 13.67 14.73
C GLU A 33 -1.44 14.18 13.76
N ASN A 34 -1.86 14.93 12.73
CA ASN A 34 -0.97 15.66 11.83
C ASN A 34 0.09 14.81 11.13
N TYR A 35 -0.31 13.69 10.57
CA TYR A 35 0.53 12.86 9.70
C TYR A 35 0.15 13.02 8.22
N PRO A 36 1.09 12.74 7.29
CA PRO A 36 0.84 12.90 5.86
C PRO A 36 -0.28 12.00 5.34
N ARG A 37 -1.09 12.56 4.44
CA ARG A 37 -2.13 11.85 3.68
C ARG A 37 -1.86 12.02 2.19
N PRO A 38 -2.05 10.96 1.37
CA PRO A 38 -1.87 11.07 -0.07
C PRO A 38 -2.99 11.90 -0.70
N LYS A 39 -2.68 12.66 -1.75
CA LYS A 39 -3.69 13.38 -2.56
C LYS A 39 -4.33 12.50 -3.62
N ILE A 40 -3.59 11.49 -4.08
CA ILE A 40 -4.02 10.49 -5.06
C ILE A 40 -3.44 9.13 -4.67
N THR A 41 -3.99 8.05 -5.23
CA THR A 41 -3.49 6.70 -4.99
C THR A 41 -2.17 6.47 -5.73
N HIS A 42 -1.51 5.34 -5.44
CA HIS A 42 -0.31 4.96 -6.18
C HIS A 42 -0.64 4.71 -7.66
N ASN A 43 -1.73 4.03 -7.97
CA ASN A 43 -2.15 3.76 -9.34
C ASN A 43 -2.54 5.04 -10.10
N GLN A 44 -3.18 6.01 -9.43
CA GLN A 44 -3.41 7.33 -10.04
C GLN A 44 -2.10 8.06 -10.34
N THR A 45 -1.09 7.93 -9.49
CA THR A 45 0.26 8.48 -9.75
C THR A 45 0.88 7.83 -11.00
N ILE A 46 0.76 6.51 -11.14
CA ILE A 46 1.24 5.78 -12.33
C ILE A 46 0.52 6.28 -13.60
N LEU A 47 -0.81 6.41 -13.56
CA LEU A 47 -1.58 6.93 -14.69
C LEU A 47 -1.12 8.34 -15.10
N CYS A 48 -0.90 9.24 -14.14
CA CYS A 48 -0.38 10.57 -14.44
C CYS A 48 0.93 10.49 -15.26
N TYR A 49 1.88 9.66 -14.84
CA TYR A 49 3.14 9.50 -15.56
C TYR A 49 2.97 8.86 -16.95
N MET A 50 2.08 7.88 -17.08
CA MET A 50 1.81 7.23 -18.37
C MET A 50 1.14 8.18 -19.37
N GLU A 51 0.33 9.11 -18.88
CA GLU A 51 -0.36 10.13 -19.67
C GLU A 51 0.51 11.38 -19.90
N GLY A 52 1.71 11.45 -19.33
CA GLY A 52 2.60 12.60 -19.40
C GLY A 52 2.09 13.81 -18.58
N VAL A 53 1.27 13.57 -17.59
CA VAL A 53 0.73 14.58 -16.66
C VAL A 53 1.53 14.53 -15.36
N GLU A 54 1.91 15.70 -14.83
CA GLU A 54 2.53 15.75 -13.51
C GLU A 54 1.52 15.41 -12.40
N PRO A 55 1.82 14.44 -11.52
CA PRO A 55 0.96 14.17 -10.37
C PRO A 55 0.93 15.38 -9.42
N PRO A 56 -0.14 15.56 -8.64
CA PRO A 56 -0.23 16.66 -7.68
C PRO A 56 0.91 16.57 -6.66
N VAL A 57 1.63 17.68 -6.51
CA VAL A 57 2.72 17.78 -5.55
C VAL A 57 2.19 17.61 -4.14
N GLU A 58 2.73 16.64 -3.40
CA GLU A 58 2.48 16.52 -1.97
C GLU A 58 3.17 17.67 -1.25
N GLU A 59 2.45 18.35 -0.36
CA GLU A 59 3.03 19.40 0.45
C GLU A 59 4.14 18.81 1.34
N PRO A 60 5.28 19.52 1.48
CA PRO A 60 6.31 19.09 2.41
C PRO A 60 5.73 19.07 3.81
N PHE A 61 5.75 17.91 4.43
CA PHE A 61 5.30 17.76 5.81
C PHE A 61 6.48 18.06 6.75
N GLU A 62 6.41 19.18 7.43
CA GLU A 62 7.42 19.56 8.42
C GLU A 62 7.26 18.69 9.68
N ASN A 63 8.38 18.22 10.21
CA ASN A 63 8.43 17.46 11.47
C ASN A 63 7.70 16.09 11.44
N LEU A 64 8.04 15.27 10.44
CA LEU A 64 7.65 13.86 10.48
C LEU A 64 8.20 13.18 11.75
N GLY A 65 7.31 12.80 12.65
CA GLY A 65 7.64 12.00 13.81
C GLY A 65 8.10 10.59 13.45
N SER A 66 8.66 9.88 14.43
CA SER A 66 8.94 8.45 14.28
C SER A 66 7.65 7.66 14.09
N CYS A 67 7.77 6.55 13.36
CA CYS A 67 6.66 5.63 13.19
C CYS A 67 6.19 5.09 14.57
N PRO A 68 4.88 5.05 14.88
CA PRO A 68 4.37 4.51 16.16
C PRO A 68 4.73 3.05 16.42
N PHE A 69 5.05 2.30 15.35
CA PHE A 69 5.48 0.90 15.45
C PHE A 69 6.99 0.73 15.65
N LEU A 70 7.75 1.82 15.80
CA LEU A 70 9.16 1.76 16.12
C LEU A 70 9.33 1.67 17.65
N THR A 71 10.05 0.63 18.12
CA THR A 71 10.38 0.48 19.53
C THR A 71 11.56 1.36 19.94
N ASP A 72 11.79 1.49 21.24
CA ASP A 72 12.95 2.21 21.79
C ASP A 72 14.29 1.58 21.36
N GLU A 73 14.29 0.28 21.06
CA GLU A 73 15.44 -0.45 20.52
C GLU A 73 15.63 -0.25 19.00
N ASN A 74 14.84 0.62 18.36
CA ASN A 74 14.81 0.84 16.92
C ASN A 74 14.38 -0.39 16.10
N LEU A 75 13.54 -1.25 16.64
CA LEU A 75 12.94 -2.39 15.96
C LEU A 75 11.49 -2.06 15.56
N CYS A 76 11.04 -2.66 14.47
CA CYS A 76 9.67 -2.49 14.00
C CYS A 76 8.76 -3.57 14.62
N LYS A 77 7.75 -3.18 15.40
CA LYS A 77 6.78 -4.11 16.01
C LYS A 77 6.01 -4.94 14.99
N ILE A 78 5.70 -4.35 13.83
CA ILE A 78 4.95 -5.00 12.74
C ILE A 78 5.87 -5.54 11.64
N TYR A 79 7.16 -5.79 11.92
CA TYR A 79 8.16 -6.15 10.90
C TYR A 79 7.72 -7.27 9.95
N PRO A 80 7.13 -8.40 10.39
CA PRO A 80 6.68 -9.47 9.50
C PRO A 80 5.51 -9.06 8.59
N LYS A 81 4.63 -8.18 9.07
CA LYS A 81 3.41 -7.72 8.38
C LYS A 81 3.48 -6.29 7.87
N ARG A 82 4.66 -5.65 7.92
CA ARG A 82 4.82 -4.27 7.46
C ARG A 82 4.33 -4.10 6.00
N PRO A 83 3.70 -2.96 5.66
CA PRO A 83 3.17 -2.73 4.33
C PRO A 83 4.27 -2.70 3.28
N LEU A 84 3.91 -2.87 2.01
CA LEU A 84 4.84 -2.97 0.91
C LEU A 84 5.69 -1.70 0.76
N MET A 85 5.12 -0.53 0.98
CA MET A 85 5.87 0.73 1.02
C MET A 85 7.08 0.67 1.97
N CYS A 86 6.93 0.04 3.15
CA CYS A 86 8.04 -0.16 4.08
C CYS A 86 9.04 -1.23 3.61
N ARG A 87 8.62 -2.18 2.75
CA ARG A 87 9.47 -3.26 2.26
C ARG A 87 10.35 -2.83 1.10
N ILE A 88 9.85 -1.93 0.25
CA ILE A 88 10.60 -1.40 -0.91
C ILE A 88 11.60 -0.31 -0.53
N MET A 89 11.50 0.24 0.66
CA MET A 89 12.46 1.21 1.21
C MET A 89 13.78 0.53 1.62
N VAL A 90 14.40 -0.16 0.65
CA VAL A 90 15.70 -0.80 0.82
C VAL A 90 16.81 0.14 0.36
N SER A 91 17.86 0.29 1.16
CA SER A 91 19.02 1.10 0.80
C SER A 91 20.28 0.24 0.86
N THR A 92 21.15 0.38 -0.14
CA THR A 92 22.45 -0.31 -0.18
C THR A 92 23.46 0.28 0.81
N GLU A 93 23.17 1.50 1.27
CA GLU A 93 24.00 2.19 2.28
C GLU A 93 23.13 2.74 3.40
N PRO A 94 23.69 2.96 4.60
CA PRO A 94 22.97 3.63 5.68
C PRO A 94 22.42 4.98 5.22
N CYS A 95 21.13 5.23 5.43
CA CYS A 95 20.50 6.50 5.07
C CYS A 95 21.14 7.65 5.86
N GLN A 96 21.87 8.50 5.20
CA GLN A 96 22.42 9.73 5.76
C GLN A 96 21.60 10.92 5.26
N LYS A 97 21.13 11.78 6.17
CA LYS A 97 20.43 13.05 5.87
C LYS A 97 19.24 12.92 4.90
N GLY A 98 18.47 11.84 5.03
CA GLY A 98 17.22 11.71 4.31
C GLY A 98 17.31 11.15 2.87
N SER A 99 18.49 10.73 2.40
CA SER A 99 18.63 10.06 1.10
C SER A 99 18.84 8.55 1.26
N ALA A 100 17.98 7.75 0.66
CA ALA A 100 18.17 6.31 0.50
C ALA A 100 18.78 6.05 -0.88
N GLN A 101 19.76 5.16 -0.96
CA GLN A 101 20.32 4.69 -2.22
C GLN A 101 19.66 3.37 -2.61
N ILE A 102 18.59 3.47 -3.36
CA ILE A 102 17.82 2.31 -3.82
C ILE A 102 18.29 1.97 -5.24
N PRO A 103 18.75 0.72 -5.52
CA PRO A 103 19.08 0.30 -6.87
C PRO A 103 17.88 0.51 -7.82
N PRO A 104 18.08 1.06 -9.04
CA PRO A 104 16.98 1.37 -9.97
C PRO A 104 16.04 0.19 -10.22
N PHE A 105 16.57 -1.01 -10.43
CA PHE A 105 15.77 -2.21 -10.64
C PHE A 105 14.89 -2.56 -9.44
N LEU A 106 15.39 -2.42 -8.21
CA LEU A 106 14.58 -2.65 -7.00
C LEU A 106 13.51 -1.57 -6.83
N PHE A 107 13.81 -0.33 -7.22
CA PHE A 107 12.81 0.74 -7.22
C PHE A 107 11.66 0.42 -8.19
N GLN A 108 11.98 -0.02 -9.42
CA GLN A 108 10.99 -0.41 -10.43
C GLN A 108 10.14 -1.60 -9.97
N ILE A 109 10.76 -2.66 -9.43
CA ILE A 109 10.03 -3.78 -8.81
C ILE A 109 9.10 -3.28 -7.72
N GLY A 110 9.57 -2.38 -6.86
CA GLY A 110 8.76 -1.79 -5.80
C GLY A 110 7.53 -1.05 -6.35
N THR A 111 7.73 -0.20 -7.35
CA THR A 111 6.65 0.56 -8.02
C THR A 111 5.58 -0.38 -8.60
N ILE A 112 6.00 -1.38 -9.38
CA ILE A 112 5.07 -2.36 -9.97
C ILE A 112 4.38 -3.18 -8.87
N SER A 113 5.10 -3.59 -7.84
CA SER A 113 4.50 -4.37 -6.76
C SER A 113 3.43 -3.58 -6.01
N MET A 114 3.65 -2.28 -5.75
CA MET A 114 2.63 -1.41 -5.15
C MET A 114 1.40 -1.26 -6.04
N GLN A 115 1.58 -1.11 -7.35
CA GLN A 115 0.48 -1.10 -8.33
C GLN A 115 -0.33 -2.40 -8.27
N LEU A 116 0.34 -3.54 -8.26
CA LEU A 116 -0.32 -4.85 -8.22
C LEU A 116 -1.06 -5.09 -6.89
N VAL A 117 -0.55 -4.60 -5.77
CA VAL A 117 -1.26 -4.69 -4.49
C VAL A 117 -2.52 -3.83 -4.50
N GLU A 118 -2.48 -2.63 -5.07
CA GLU A 118 -3.68 -1.80 -5.25
C GLU A 118 -4.70 -2.47 -6.20
N ASN A 119 -4.23 -3.13 -7.29
CA ASN A 119 -5.09 -3.89 -8.20
C ASN A 119 -5.75 -5.11 -7.52
N ILE A 120 -5.09 -5.77 -6.56
CA ILE A 120 -5.70 -6.85 -5.77
C ILE A 120 -6.81 -6.29 -4.87
N ASP A 121 -6.60 -5.12 -4.30
CA ASP A 121 -7.53 -4.42 -3.40
C ASP A 121 -8.51 -3.49 -4.17
N ILE A 122 -8.97 -3.94 -5.33
CA ILE A 122 -9.71 -3.13 -6.34
C ILE A 122 -10.95 -2.41 -5.79
N GLY A 123 -11.67 -3.01 -4.87
CA GLY A 123 -12.85 -2.41 -4.22
C GLY A 123 -12.53 -1.73 -2.89
N GLY A 124 -11.28 -1.77 -2.48
CA GLY A 124 -10.82 -1.23 -1.20
C GLY A 124 -10.42 0.24 -1.27
N VAL A 125 -9.64 0.65 -0.28
CA VAL A 125 -9.19 2.03 -0.11
C VAL A 125 -7.70 2.14 0.11
N TYR A 126 -7.16 3.29 -0.29
CA TYR A 126 -5.78 3.70 -0.14
C TYR A 126 -5.65 4.92 0.77
N GLY A 127 -4.62 4.99 1.57
CA GLY A 127 -4.41 6.15 2.42
C GLY A 127 -3.23 6.03 3.37
N SER A 128 -3.18 6.94 4.34
CA SER A 128 -2.25 6.76 5.45
C SER A 128 -2.54 5.44 6.18
N LEU A 129 -1.51 4.65 6.45
CA LEU A 129 -1.65 3.41 7.23
C LEU A 129 -2.41 3.63 8.54
N PHE A 130 -2.23 4.79 9.16
CA PHE A 130 -2.86 5.09 10.46
C PHE A 130 -4.37 5.37 10.32
N ASP A 131 -4.79 6.08 9.28
CA ASP A 131 -6.21 6.27 8.96
C ASP A 131 -6.88 4.93 8.61
N LEU A 132 -6.21 4.11 7.81
CA LEU A 132 -6.70 2.77 7.46
C LEU A 132 -6.90 1.88 8.70
N LEU A 133 -5.90 1.81 9.59
CA LEU A 133 -5.99 1.00 10.80
C LEU A 133 -7.09 1.49 11.75
N LYS A 134 -7.25 2.81 11.91
CA LYS A 134 -8.35 3.41 12.69
C LYS A 134 -9.71 3.04 12.08
N PHE A 135 -9.88 3.27 10.79
CA PHE A 135 -11.12 2.97 10.07
C PHE A 135 -11.49 1.49 10.14
N LEU A 136 -10.57 0.59 9.77
CA LEU A 136 -10.83 -0.85 9.76
C LEU A 136 -11.08 -1.42 11.16
N ASN A 137 -10.44 -0.88 12.20
CA ASN A 137 -10.74 -1.25 13.59
C ASN A 137 -12.17 -0.87 13.98
N LEU A 138 -12.64 0.33 13.62
CA LEU A 138 -14.01 0.77 13.85
C LEU A 138 -15.00 -0.04 13.00
N TYR A 139 -14.70 -0.28 11.74
CA TYR A 139 -15.50 -1.08 10.83
C TYR A 139 -15.71 -2.51 11.37
N LYS A 140 -14.64 -3.17 11.80
CA LYS A 140 -14.68 -4.51 12.40
C LYS A 140 -15.52 -4.59 13.68
N LYS A 141 -15.58 -3.49 14.43
CA LYS A 141 -16.43 -3.34 15.63
C LYS A 141 -17.89 -2.96 15.31
N GLY A 142 -18.24 -2.75 14.04
CA GLY A 142 -19.57 -2.28 13.61
C GLY A 142 -19.84 -0.82 13.99
N LEU A 143 -18.80 -0.02 14.18
CA LEU A 143 -18.86 1.39 14.59
C LEU A 143 -18.55 2.37 13.46
N ALA A 144 -18.24 1.88 12.26
CA ALA A 144 -18.06 2.67 11.04
C ALA A 144 -19.00 2.15 9.95
N ASP A 145 -19.82 3.04 9.41
CA ASP A 145 -20.82 2.81 8.35
C ASP A 145 -20.50 3.60 7.07
N GLU A 146 -19.49 4.48 7.12
CA GLU A 146 -19.03 5.27 5.99
C GLU A 146 -17.48 5.24 5.89
N VAL A 147 -16.98 5.34 4.66
CA VAL A 147 -15.54 5.47 4.41
C VAL A 147 -15.11 6.91 4.70
N PRO A 148 -14.11 7.15 5.56
CA PRO A 148 -13.62 8.48 5.83
C PRO A 148 -13.12 9.20 4.58
N GLN A 149 -13.39 10.49 4.45
CA GLN A 149 -12.91 11.33 3.33
C GLN A 149 -11.37 11.43 3.24
N THR A 150 -10.66 11.02 4.27
CA THR A 150 -9.19 10.96 4.30
C THR A 150 -8.62 9.74 3.57
N LEU A 151 -9.49 8.79 3.18
CA LEU A 151 -9.15 7.61 2.40
C LEU A 151 -9.63 7.77 0.97
N LEU A 152 -8.85 7.25 0.05
CA LEU A 152 -9.09 7.30 -1.39
C LEU A 152 -9.55 5.94 -1.89
N ASN A 153 -10.49 5.89 -2.82
CA ASN A 153 -10.85 4.63 -3.45
C ASN A 153 -9.68 4.13 -4.29
N ASN A 154 -9.36 2.84 -4.19
CA ASN A 154 -8.40 2.19 -5.06
C ASN A 154 -8.88 2.24 -6.50
N ILE A 155 -7.95 2.30 -7.43
CA ILE A 155 -8.23 2.15 -8.86
C ILE A 155 -7.44 0.99 -9.44
N ASP A 156 -8.02 0.30 -10.41
CA ASP A 156 -7.33 -0.73 -11.18
C ASP A 156 -6.62 -0.13 -12.39
N VAL A 157 -5.35 -0.46 -12.55
CA VAL A 157 -4.54 -0.08 -13.71
C VAL A 157 -3.88 -1.32 -14.26
N ASP A 158 -4.37 -1.82 -15.40
CA ASP A 158 -3.87 -3.06 -16.01
C ASP A 158 -2.49 -2.89 -16.66
N GLU A 159 -2.24 -1.71 -17.20
CA GLU A 159 -1.01 -1.39 -17.89
C GLU A 159 0.13 -1.10 -16.90
N LEU A 160 1.26 -1.78 -17.06
CA LEU A 160 2.42 -1.61 -16.20
C LEU A 160 3.41 -0.61 -16.81
N PRO A 161 4.04 0.26 -16.02
CA PRO A 161 4.99 1.26 -16.52
C PRO A 161 6.35 0.61 -16.81
N ILE A 162 6.40 -0.26 -17.83
CA ILE A 162 7.61 -0.98 -18.23
C ILE A 162 8.03 -0.49 -19.63
N LEU A 163 9.21 0.11 -19.71
CA LEU A 163 9.74 0.60 -20.97
C LEU A 163 10.14 -0.57 -21.92
N PRO A 164 10.14 -0.34 -23.26
CA PRO A 164 10.49 -1.38 -24.23
C PRO A 164 11.84 -2.02 -24.01
N GLU A 165 12.83 -1.30 -23.53
CA GLU A 165 14.19 -1.72 -23.24
C GLU A 165 14.39 -2.49 -21.92
N GLU A 166 13.38 -2.54 -21.06
CA GLU A 166 13.44 -3.15 -19.71
C GLU A 166 13.11 -4.66 -19.76
N ASP A 167 13.89 -5.43 -20.52
CA ASP A 167 13.65 -6.87 -20.69
C ASP A 167 13.73 -7.69 -19.38
N GLU A 168 14.58 -7.30 -18.46
CA GLU A 168 14.71 -8.00 -17.16
C GLU A 168 13.45 -7.82 -16.31
N LEU A 169 12.95 -6.60 -16.23
CA LEU A 169 11.72 -6.27 -15.51
C LEU A 169 10.51 -6.99 -16.13
N ARG A 170 10.42 -7.01 -17.47
CA ARG A 170 9.39 -7.73 -18.22
C ARG A 170 9.41 -9.23 -17.95
N ARG A 171 10.61 -9.85 -17.89
CA ARG A 171 10.75 -11.26 -17.52
C ARG A 171 10.32 -11.54 -16.10
N TRP A 172 10.68 -10.65 -15.16
CA TRP A 172 10.27 -10.76 -13.76
C TRP A 172 8.75 -10.70 -13.61
N VAL A 173 8.09 -9.71 -14.22
CA VAL A 173 6.62 -9.59 -14.21
C VAL A 173 5.97 -10.82 -14.86
N GLY A 174 6.50 -11.26 -16.01
CA GLY A 174 6.00 -12.46 -16.68
C GLY A 174 6.12 -13.73 -15.84
N ALA A 175 7.14 -13.83 -14.99
CA ALA A 175 7.28 -14.93 -14.03
C ALA A 175 6.26 -14.79 -12.91
N LEU A 176 6.12 -13.59 -12.33
CA LEU A 176 5.13 -13.29 -11.28
C LEU A 176 3.71 -13.66 -11.73
N TYR A 177 3.29 -13.23 -12.91
CA TYR A 177 1.96 -13.51 -13.45
C TYR A 177 1.66 -15.00 -13.63
N ARG A 178 2.68 -15.84 -13.86
CA ARG A 178 2.54 -17.29 -13.97
C ARG A 178 2.71 -18.03 -12.65
N THR A 179 2.99 -17.32 -11.54
CA THR A 179 3.16 -17.95 -10.24
C THR A 179 1.81 -18.45 -9.72
N PRO A 180 1.68 -19.72 -9.35
CA PRO A 180 0.49 -20.24 -8.70
C PRO A 180 0.29 -19.59 -7.32
N VAL A 181 -0.92 -19.13 -7.04
CA VAL A 181 -1.29 -18.46 -5.77
C VAL A 181 -2.09 -19.36 -4.83
N ASN A 182 -2.57 -20.52 -5.31
CA ASN A 182 -3.30 -21.47 -4.49
C ASN A 182 -2.95 -22.92 -4.86
N LYS A 183 -3.56 -23.89 -4.16
CA LYS A 183 -3.35 -25.33 -4.38
C LYS A 183 -3.95 -25.84 -5.69
N ASP A 184 -4.88 -25.12 -6.28
CA ASP A 184 -5.57 -25.46 -7.54
C ASP A 184 -4.81 -24.92 -8.75
N ASN A 185 -3.60 -24.41 -8.54
CA ASN A 185 -2.73 -23.79 -9.56
C ASN A 185 -3.31 -22.52 -10.23
N LEU A 186 -4.26 -21.83 -9.57
CA LEU A 186 -4.68 -20.50 -10.00
C LEU A 186 -3.44 -19.60 -10.05
N THR A 187 -3.17 -19.02 -11.20
CA THR A 187 -2.03 -18.11 -11.38
C THR A 187 -2.37 -16.71 -10.83
N PHE A 188 -1.33 -15.94 -10.52
CA PHE A 188 -1.52 -14.56 -10.06
C PHE A 188 -2.30 -13.70 -11.06
N ARG A 189 -2.08 -13.91 -12.38
CA ARG A 189 -2.82 -13.21 -13.42
C ARG A 189 -4.31 -13.59 -13.44
N GLU A 190 -4.61 -14.86 -13.30
CA GLU A 190 -5.99 -15.34 -13.24
C GLU A 190 -6.70 -14.80 -12.00
N LEU A 191 -6.02 -14.78 -10.84
CA LEU A 191 -6.55 -14.15 -9.64
C LEU A 191 -6.93 -12.68 -9.87
N LEU A 192 -6.03 -11.88 -10.46
CA LEU A 192 -6.34 -10.47 -10.76
C LEU A 192 -7.58 -10.33 -11.66
N ASN A 193 -7.69 -11.16 -12.70
CA ASN A 193 -8.84 -11.14 -13.60
C ASN A 193 -10.15 -11.53 -12.87
N GLU A 194 -10.10 -12.55 -12.02
CA GLU A 194 -11.26 -12.96 -11.20
C GLU A 194 -11.71 -11.83 -10.24
N LEU A 195 -10.76 -11.15 -9.59
CA LEU A 195 -11.07 -10.03 -8.69
C LEU A 195 -11.70 -8.86 -9.46
N ARG A 196 -11.18 -8.52 -10.64
CA ARG A 196 -11.73 -7.49 -11.51
C ARG A 196 -13.17 -7.79 -11.90
N GLU A 197 -13.44 -9.01 -12.38
CA GLU A 197 -14.80 -9.40 -12.80
C GLU A 197 -15.76 -9.46 -11.61
N ARG A 198 -15.31 -9.90 -10.46
CA ARG A 198 -16.14 -10.02 -9.26
C ARG A 198 -16.48 -8.67 -8.66
N PHE A 199 -15.52 -7.76 -8.55
CA PHE A 199 -15.65 -6.55 -7.72
C PHE A 199 -15.78 -5.24 -8.50
N LYS A 200 -15.79 -5.25 -9.83
CA LYS A 200 -15.85 -4.04 -10.68
C LYS A 200 -17.02 -3.07 -10.39
N ASN A 201 -18.09 -3.55 -9.77
CA ASN A 201 -19.30 -2.76 -9.46
C ASN A 201 -19.60 -2.70 -7.96
N TYR A 202 -18.67 -3.12 -7.11
CA TYR A 202 -18.88 -3.10 -5.67
C TYR A 202 -18.59 -1.70 -5.10
N GLU A 203 -19.44 -1.26 -4.19
CA GLU A 203 -19.11 -0.16 -3.29
C GLU A 203 -18.09 -0.64 -2.26
N THR A 204 -17.23 0.26 -1.76
CA THR A 204 -16.12 -0.10 -0.85
C THR A 204 -16.58 -0.87 0.38
N LEU A 205 -17.66 -0.46 1.03
CA LEU A 205 -18.15 -1.16 2.22
C LEU A 205 -18.66 -2.57 1.91
N ASP A 206 -19.24 -2.80 0.74
CA ASP A 206 -19.69 -4.12 0.31
C ASP A 206 -18.49 -4.99 -0.06
N PHE A 207 -17.46 -4.43 -0.70
CA PHE A 207 -16.21 -5.11 -0.92
C PHE A 207 -15.55 -5.54 0.41
N LEU A 208 -15.47 -4.65 1.39
CA LEU A 208 -14.89 -4.96 2.69
C LEU A 208 -15.66 -6.08 3.44
N LYS A 209 -16.99 -6.15 3.30
CA LYS A 209 -17.80 -7.25 3.87
C LYS A 209 -17.51 -8.62 3.24
N GLU A 210 -17.15 -8.63 1.96
CA GLU A 210 -16.85 -9.87 1.23
C GLU A 210 -15.41 -10.38 1.52
N ILE A 211 -14.48 -9.48 1.82
CA ILE A 211 -13.06 -9.79 1.99
C ILE A 211 -12.69 -10.03 3.47
N PHE A 212 -13.36 -9.34 4.39
CA PHE A 212 -13.02 -9.31 5.82
C PHE A 212 -14.17 -9.81 6.72
#